data_be031fd0ce5e4711e350ce6e6c49a109
#
_entry.id   be031fd0ce5e4711e350ce6e6c49a109
#
_cell.length_a   1.000
_cell.length_b   1.000
_cell.length_c   1.000
_cell.angle_alpha   90.00
_cell.angle_beta   90.00
_cell.angle_gamma   90.00
#
_symmetry.space_group_name_H-M   'P 1'
#
loop_
_entity.id
_entity.type
_entity.pdbx_description
1 polymer ?
#
loop_
_entity_poly.entity_id
_entity_poly.type
_entity_poly.pdbx_seq_one_letter_code
_entity_poly.pdbx_strand_id
1 'polypeptide(L)'
;MTVSSELATEIVGFVESVVRAMGLDLTVTSQVSDEGLEINLDGDDGGVLIRRSGEGLQALQHLLATTFRRQLGEDYRVVLDCLGFRKEKLSLI
;
A
#
# COMPACT_ATOMS: atom_id res chain seq x y z
N MET A 1 -4.11 -8.49 -17.18
CA MET A 1 -2.85 -7.81 -17.49
C MET A 1 -2.06 -7.60 -16.22
N THR A 2 -0.88 -8.16 -16.13
CA THR A 2 -0.06 -8.05 -14.93
C THR A 2 0.81 -6.80 -14.98
N VAL A 3 1.04 -6.20 -13.82
CA VAL A 3 1.98 -5.09 -13.67
C VAL A 3 3.39 -5.62 -13.93
N SER A 4 4.19 -4.88 -14.67
CA SER A 4 5.59 -5.24 -14.89
C SER A 4 6.36 -5.20 -13.58
N SER A 5 7.43 -5.97 -13.47
CA SER A 5 8.26 -5.96 -12.28
C SER A 5 8.90 -4.58 -12.05
N GLU A 6 9.15 -3.84 -13.13
CA GLU A 6 9.68 -2.49 -13.03
C GLU A 6 8.68 -1.55 -12.38
N LEU A 7 7.42 -1.63 -12.79
CA LEU A 7 6.36 -0.78 -12.21
C LEU A 7 6.13 -1.14 -10.75
N ALA A 8 6.11 -2.43 -10.43
CA ALA A 8 5.97 -2.86 -9.03
C ALA A 8 7.10 -2.30 -8.16
N THR A 9 8.34 -2.32 -8.67
CA THR A 9 9.50 -1.75 -7.97
C THR A 9 9.34 -0.25 -7.77
N GLU A 10 8.86 0.47 -8.78
CA GLU A 10 8.62 1.91 -8.67
C GLU A 10 7.56 2.23 -7.61
N ILE A 11 6.49 1.46 -7.59
CA ILE A 11 5.40 1.65 -6.63
C ILE A 11 5.90 1.41 -5.20
N VAL A 12 6.62 0.31 -4.99
CA VAL A 12 7.18 0.01 -3.67
C VAL A 12 8.16 1.10 -3.23
N GLY A 13 9.03 1.55 -4.14
CA GLY A 13 9.97 2.62 -3.86
C GLY A 13 9.28 3.92 -3.49
N PHE A 14 8.18 4.23 -4.17
CA PHE A 14 7.37 5.40 -3.85
C PHE A 14 6.81 5.32 -2.43
N VAL A 15 6.22 4.17 -2.08
CA VAL A 15 5.66 3.96 -0.74
C VAL A 15 6.76 4.08 0.33
N GLU A 16 7.91 3.45 0.09
CA GLU A 16 9.05 3.54 1.02
C GLU A 16 9.49 5.00 1.21
N SER A 17 9.56 5.76 0.12
CA SER A 17 9.95 7.17 0.19
C SER A 17 8.96 8.01 1.00
N VAL A 18 7.67 7.75 0.80
CA VAL A 18 6.62 8.51 1.51
C VAL A 18 6.66 8.20 3.01
N VAL A 19 6.72 6.93 3.39
CA VAL A 19 6.72 6.58 4.82
C VAL A 19 8.00 7.07 5.50
N ARG A 20 9.11 7.07 4.78
CA ARG A 20 10.37 7.61 5.32
C ARG A 20 10.26 9.12 5.50
N ALA A 21 9.66 9.82 4.55
CA ALA A 21 9.44 11.26 4.65
C ALA A 21 8.52 11.62 5.81
N MET A 22 7.61 10.72 6.17
CA MET A 22 6.74 10.88 7.33
C MET A 22 7.45 10.59 8.65
N GLY A 23 8.69 10.13 8.59
CA GLY A 23 9.45 9.78 9.78
C GLY A 23 9.08 8.42 10.36
N LEU A 24 8.46 7.57 9.57
CA LEU A 24 8.01 6.25 10.03
C LEU A 24 9.03 5.17 9.69
N ASP A 25 9.29 4.30 10.63
CA ASP A 25 10.16 3.14 10.44
C ASP A 25 9.28 1.93 10.12
N LEU A 26 9.10 1.67 8.85
CA LEU A 26 8.26 0.58 8.35
C LEU A 26 8.96 -0.21 7.29
N THR A 27 8.74 -1.53 7.32
CA THR A 27 9.19 -2.44 6.28
C THR A 27 8.08 -2.56 5.23
N VAL A 28 8.43 -2.40 3.97
CA VAL A 28 7.49 -2.48 2.87
C VAL A 28 7.75 -3.77 2.10
N THR A 29 6.73 -4.61 2.00
CA THR A 29 6.79 -5.83 1.20
C THR A 29 5.66 -5.81 0.18
N SER A 30 5.82 -6.55 -0.91
CA SER A 30 4.82 -6.57 -1.95
C SER A 30 4.63 -7.97 -2.50
N GLN A 31 3.43 -8.21 -3.03
CA GLN A 31 3.08 -9.45 -3.69
C GLN A 31 2.25 -9.13 -4.92
N VAL A 32 2.68 -9.65 -6.06
CA VAL A 32 1.98 -9.46 -7.34
C VAL A 32 1.05 -10.64 -7.58
N SER A 33 -0.17 -10.34 -7.98
CA SER A 33 -1.13 -11.35 -8.40
C SER A 33 -1.76 -10.94 -9.73
N ASP A 34 -2.55 -11.84 -10.32
CA ASP A 34 -3.26 -11.53 -11.57
C ASP A 34 -4.24 -10.37 -11.41
N GLU A 35 -4.74 -10.17 -10.21
CA GLU A 35 -5.72 -9.14 -9.93
C GLU A 35 -5.10 -7.80 -9.56
N GLY A 36 -3.89 -7.80 -9.05
CA GLY A 36 -3.27 -6.57 -8.64
C GLY A 36 -1.99 -6.75 -7.84
N LEU A 37 -1.58 -5.66 -7.23
CA LEU A 37 -0.40 -5.59 -6.38
C LEU A 37 -0.84 -5.34 -4.94
N GLU A 38 -0.41 -6.22 -4.05
CA GLU A 38 -0.65 -6.05 -2.62
C GLU A 38 0.64 -5.58 -1.96
N ILE A 39 0.56 -4.49 -1.23
CA ILE A 39 1.70 -3.91 -0.51
C ILE A 39 1.38 -3.96 0.98
N ASN A 40 2.29 -4.56 1.74
CA ASN A 40 2.14 -4.66 3.18
C ASN A 40 3.19 -3.80 3.87
N LEU A 41 2.74 -3.05 4.86
CA LEU A 41 3.58 -2.22 5.71
C LEU A 41 3.61 -2.85 7.10
N ASP A 42 4.81 -3.05 7.62
CA ASP A 42 4.99 -3.71 8.92
C ASP A 42 6.06 -2.99 9.71
N GLY A 43 5.88 -2.94 11.02
CA GLY A 43 6.83 -2.31 11.93
C GLY A 43 6.14 -1.60 13.08
N ASP A 44 6.96 -1.12 14.01
CA ASP A 44 6.46 -0.49 15.23
C ASP A 44 5.67 0.79 14.98
N ASP A 45 6.00 1.49 13.89
CA ASP A 45 5.33 2.74 13.55
C ASP A 45 4.02 2.56 12.78
N GLY A 46 3.64 1.32 12.50
CA GLY A 46 2.41 1.04 11.76
C GLY A 46 1.16 1.60 12.41
N GLY A 47 1.14 1.71 13.73
CA GLY A 47 0.00 2.26 14.45
C GLY A 47 -0.37 3.67 14.02
N VAL A 48 0.61 4.45 13.53
CA VAL A 48 0.35 5.81 13.04
C VAL A 48 -0.60 5.79 11.84
N LEU A 49 -0.42 4.81 10.96
CA LEU A 49 -1.23 4.72 9.73
C LEU A 49 -2.63 4.18 9.98
N ILE A 50 -2.79 3.36 11.01
CA ILE A 50 -4.09 2.72 11.27
C ILE A 50 -4.96 3.45 12.31
N ARG A 51 -4.46 4.55 12.85
CA ARG A 51 -5.26 5.40 13.76
C ARG A 51 -6.50 5.92 13.04
N ARG A 52 -7.55 6.17 13.80
CA ARG A 52 -8.80 6.70 13.29
C ARG A 52 -9.36 5.85 12.15
N SER A 53 -9.40 4.54 12.38
CA SER A 53 -9.93 3.58 11.40
C SER A 53 -9.15 3.55 10.09
N GLY A 54 -7.84 3.77 10.17
CA GLY A 54 -6.97 3.67 9.00
C GLY A 54 -6.94 4.90 8.13
N GLU A 55 -7.20 6.07 8.70
CA GLU A 55 -7.20 7.32 7.94
C GLU A 55 -5.89 7.56 7.19
N GLY A 56 -4.75 7.36 7.87
CA GLY A 56 -3.45 7.52 7.22
C GLY A 56 -3.22 6.51 6.11
N LEU A 57 -3.63 5.28 6.33
CA LEU A 57 -3.51 4.21 5.33
C LEU A 57 -4.37 4.52 4.10
N GLN A 58 -5.59 5.00 4.30
CA GLN A 58 -6.47 5.38 3.21
C GLN A 58 -5.92 6.56 2.41
N ALA A 59 -5.34 7.54 3.09
CA ALA A 59 -4.74 8.69 2.43
C ALA A 59 -3.55 8.25 1.55
N LEU A 60 -2.72 7.36 2.07
CA LEU A 60 -1.58 6.82 1.31
C LEU A 60 -2.06 6.00 0.11
N GLN A 61 -3.09 5.19 0.30
CA GLN A 61 -3.72 4.42 -0.77
C GLN A 61 -4.22 5.34 -1.89
N HIS A 62 -4.88 6.41 -1.53
CA HIS A 62 -5.39 7.38 -2.49
C HIS A 62 -4.27 8.08 -3.25
N LEU A 63 -3.23 8.49 -2.54
CA LEU A 63 -2.07 9.14 -3.14
C LEU A 63 -1.40 8.21 -4.15
N LEU A 64 -1.25 6.95 -3.79
CA LEU A 64 -0.65 5.93 -4.64
C LEU A 64 -1.48 5.73 -5.92
N ALA A 65 -2.78 5.58 -5.76
CA ALA A 65 -3.68 5.38 -6.89
C ALA A 65 -3.64 6.58 -7.84
N THR A 66 -3.61 7.79 -7.31
CA THR A 66 -3.56 9.00 -8.11
C THR A 66 -2.24 9.13 -8.86
N THR A 67 -1.13 8.84 -8.17
CA THR A 67 0.21 8.97 -8.73
C THR A 67 0.45 8.00 -9.88
N PHE A 68 -0.02 6.77 -9.76
CA PHE A 68 0.24 5.73 -10.74
C PHE A 68 -0.97 5.39 -11.61
N ARG A 69 -1.95 6.25 -11.62
CA ARG A 69 -3.22 6.02 -12.33
C ARG A 69 -3.04 5.63 -13.79
N ARG A 70 -2.17 6.30 -14.51
CA ARG A 70 -1.96 6.05 -15.93
C ARG A 70 -1.26 4.72 -16.19
N GLN A 71 -0.30 4.39 -15.34
CA GLN A 71 0.47 3.17 -15.50
C GLN A 71 -0.32 1.92 -15.14
N LEU A 72 -1.23 2.03 -14.18
CA LEU A 72 -1.99 0.88 -13.67
C LEU A 72 -3.18 0.51 -14.53
N GLY A 73 -3.79 1.48 -15.21
CA GLY A 73 -5.03 1.23 -15.93
C GLY A 73 -6.21 1.08 -14.97
N GLU A 74 -7.37 0.76 -15.52
CA GLU A 74 -8.61 0.68 -14.72
C GLU A 74 -8.82 -0.67 -14.06
N ASP A 75 -8.27 -1.73 -14.65
CA ASP A 75 -8.53 -3.10 -14.22
C ASP A 75 -7.55 -3.63 -13.19
N TYR A 76 -6.46 -2.92 -12.96
CA TYR A 76 -5.42 -3.38 -12.05
C TYR A 76 -5.47 -2.62 -10.74
N ARG A 77 -5.52 -3.35 -9.64
CA ARG A 77 -5.63 -2.76 -8.31
C ARG A 77 -4.32 -2.81 -7.56
N VAL A 78 -4.05 -1.74 -6.83
CA VAL A 78 -2.98 -1.72 -5.84
C VAL A 78 -3.63 -1.53 -4.48
N VAL A 79 -3.35 -2.45 -3.57
CA VAL A 79 -3.93 -2.43 -2.23
C VAL A 79 -2.81 -2.30 -1.21
N LEU A 80 -2.95 -1.32 -0.33
CA LEU A 80 -2.05 -1.14 0.80
C LEU A 80 -2.70 -1.70 2.05
N ASP A 81 -1.93 -2.46 2.82
CA ASP A 81 -2.35 -2.91 4.13
C ASP A 81 -1.22 -2.62 5.13
N CYS A 82 -1.57 -2.47 6.39
CA CYS A 82 -0.61 -2.21 7.44
C CYS A 82 -0.96 -3.08 8.63
N LEU A 83 -0.02 -3.93 9.04
CA LEU A 83 -0.18 -4.82 10.19
C LEU A 83 -1.43 -5.71 10.12
N GLY A 84 -1.87 -6.02 8.90
CA GLY A 84 -3.07 -6.85 8.72
C GLY A 84 -4.37 -6.14 9.05
N PHE A 85 -4.36 -4.82 9.15
CA PHE A 85 -5.52 -4.03 9.57
C PHE A 85 -6.76 -4.30 8.72
N ARG A 86 -6.61 -4.33 7.40
CA ARG A 86 -7.73 -4.57 6.50
C ARG A 86 -8.25 -6.01 6.60
N LYS A 87 -7.33 -6.95 6.75
CA LYS A 87 -7.69 -8.37 6.89
C LYS A 87 -8.45 -8.62 8.18
N GLU A 88 -8.00 -8.02 9.30
CA GLU A 88 -8.69 -8.12 10.56
C GLU A 88 -10.09 -7.52 10.50
N LYS A 89 -10.20 -6.36 9.86
CA LYS A 89 -11.48 -5.69 9.72
C LYS A 89 -12.47 -6.52 8.91
N LEU A 90 -11.99 -7.18 7.86
CA LEU A 90 -12.84 -8.06 7.04
C LEU A 90 -13.24 -9.31 7.78
N SER A 91 -12.38 -9.85 8.63
CA SER A 91 -12.67 -11.08 9.37
C SER A 91 -13.63 -10.87 10.53
N LEU A 92 -13.85 -9.64 10.95
CA LEU A 92 -14.78 -9.32 12.04
C LEU A 92 -16.23 -9.16 11.59
N ILE A 93 -16.47 -9.25 10.32
CA ILE A 93 -17.81 -9.12 9.77
C ILE A 93 -18.56 -10.47 9.73
#